data_8ef3bbc125f585583e96d9c802a81456
#
_entry.id   8ef3bbc125f585583e96d9c802a81456
#
_cell.length_a   1.000
_cell.length_b   1.000
_cell.length_c   1.000
_cell.angle_alpha   90.00
_cell.angle_beta   90.00
_cell.angle_gamma   90.00
#
_symmetry.space_group_name_H-M   'P 1'
#
loop_
_entity.id
_entity.type
_entity.pdbx_description
1 polymer ?
#
loop_
_entity_poly.entity_id
_entity_poly.type
_entity_poly.pdbx_seq_one_letter_code
_entity_poly.pdbx_strand_id
1 'polypeptide(L)'
;MIRKTASHWVHLALPLLPLAAQSAMPTIEAAPAVLIQAGRLIDVKSGQALRDQAILIEGERIKEVGPAATVASDAPAGARKIDLGQATILPGLIDVHVHLLQNWKDESVVAGLRISSPQGALWGLHNAQTFLNEGFTMLRDACESDAQYGQIALRDSFASGLLQGPRMVTAGGCVSVTGGHGDEDFLAPNWALRPQPNIADTVDQVAVVVRRDLKYGADWIKLMATGGVSDVLSDYNVEELSESQMAKAVEVAHRAGRHVMAHAEGTEGIKAAVRAGVDSIEHGTMLDEEGATLMEQKGTWLVPTLYTFQRAVEIGLSHGSDPVALAKDLEILKYQQPAFTRALKHHLKIAYGDDGDPEVAIREFGALVRGGMKPIEALRAATINGATLLGKSAELGSIEPGKYADIVAVSEDPLSDVHAMEHVVFVMKGGVVIRNDLKRGN
;
A
#
# COMPACT_ATOMS: atom_id res chain seq x y z
N MET A 1 -44.98 11.22 -67.73
CA MET A 1 -43.77 12.05 -68.03
C MET A 1 -42.84 11.98 -66.84
N ILE A 2 -41.81 11.17 -66.93
CA ILE A 2 -40.83 11.00 -65.85
C ILE A 2 -39.56 11.69 -66.40
N ARG A 3 -39.10 12.74 -65.73
CA ARG A 3 -37.84 13.38 -66.05
C ARG A 3 -36.70 12.67 -65.27
N LYS A 4 -35.75 12.10 -66.02
CA LYS A 4 -34.48 11.62 -65.53
C LYS A 4 -33.52 12.82 -65.28
N THR A 5 -33.04 13.00 -64.07
CA THR A 5 -31.93 13.88 -63.77
C THR A 5 -30.63 13.09 -63.74
N ALA A 6 -29.70 13.43 -64.62
CA ALA A 6 -28.35 12.87 -64.69
C ALA A 6 -27.47 13.53 -63.62
N SER A 7 -26.87 12.74 -62.72
CA SER A 7 -25.88 13.19 -61.77
C SER A 7 -24.49 13.13 -62.41
N HIS A 8 -23.82 14.29 -62.48
CA HIS A 8 -22.44 14.41 -62.96
C HIS A 8 -21.50 14.15 -61.75
N TRP A 9 -20.71 13.10 -61.82
CA TRP A 9 -19.61 12.87 -60.89
C TRP A 9 -18.37 13.65 -61.37
N VAL A 10 -17.94 14.62 -60.56
CA VAL A 10 -16.68 15.36 -60.78
C VAL A 10 -15.58 14.56 -60.09
N HIS A 11 -14.66 13.95 -60.85
CA HIS A 11 -13.46 13.34 -60.33
C HIS A 11 -12.41 14.42 -60.00
N LEU A 12 -12.25 14.75 -58.74
CA LEU A 12 -11.12 15.50 -58.26
C LEU A 12 -9.90 14.61 -58.15
N ALA A 13 -8.92 14.75 -59.03
CA ALA A 13 -7.61 14.15 -58.91
C ALA A 13 -6.77 14.94 -57.91
N LEU A 14 -6.50 14.37 -56.76
CA LEU A 14 -5.53 14.91 -55.80
C LEU A 14 -4.11 14.58 -56.27
N PRO A 15 -3.17 15.55 -56.28
CA PRO A 15 -1.78 15.25 -56.60
C PRO A 15 -1.13 14.49 -55.46
N LEU A 16 -0.48 13.35 -55.78
CA LEU A 16 0.40 12.61 -54.86
C LEU A 16 1.65 13.48 -54.58
N LEU A 17 1.72 14.04 -53.39
CA LEU A 17 2.95 14.63 -52.88
C LEU A 17 3.92 13.49 -52.47
N PRO A 18 5.23 13.60 -52.78
CA PRO A 18 6.20 12.60 -52.41
C PRO A 18 6.37 12.57 -50.87
N LEU A 19 6.20 11.39 -50.28
CA LEU A 19 6.55 11.11 -48.89
C LEU A 19 8.09 11.12 -48.79
N ALA A 20 8.65 12.25 -48.41
CA ALA A 20 10.07 12.34 -48.05
C ALA A 20 10.18 13.05 -46.69
N ALA A 21 10.54 12.31 -45.73
CA ALA A 21 11.39 12.51 -44.55
C ALA A 21 10.94 11.56 -43.45
N GLN A 22 11.51 10.37 -43.42
CA GLN A 22 11.67 9.63 -42.17
C GLN A 22 12.57 10.51 -41.31
N SER A 23 11.95 11.33 -40.44
CA SER A 23 12.67 11.88 -39.29
C SER A 23 13.13 10.71 -38.44
N ALA A 24 14.44 10.50 -38.35
CA ALA A 24 15.02 9.58 -37.42
C ALA A 24 14.45 9.89 -36.04
N MET A 25 13.77 8.92 -35.42
CA MET A 25 13.41 9.04 -34.02
C MET A 25 14.68 9.33 -33.22
N PRO A 26 14.66 10.31 -32.31
CA PRO A 26 15.81 10.56 -31.47
C PRO A 26 16.13 9.25 -30.75
N THR A 27 17.35 8.76 -30.88
CA THR A 27 17.87 7.67 -30.05
C THR A 27 17.79 8.16 -28.62
N ILE A 28 16.89 7.57 -27.84
CA ILE A 28 16.85 7.80 -26.38
C ILE A 28 18.20 7.25 -25.88
N GLU A 29 19.09 8.17 -25.54
CA GLU A 29 20.34 7.82 -24.91
C GLU A 29 20.00 7.06 -23.61
N ALA A 30 20.44 5.83 -23.48
CA ALA A 30 20.15 5.01 -22.30
C ALA A 30 20.66 5.78 -21.08
N ALA A 31 19.83 5.91 -20.04
CA ALA A 31 20.25 6.55 -18.81
C ALA A 31 21.55 5.91 -18.30
N PRO A 32 22.55 6.70 -17.89
CA PRO A 32 23.83 6.18 -17.45
C PRO A 32 23.63 5.17 -16.32
N ALA A 33 24.40 4.08 -16.35
CA ALA A 33 24.39 3.09 -15.27
C ALA A 33 24.71 3.78 -13.92
N VAL A 34 24.13 3.26 -12.83
CA VAL A 34 24.38 3.77 -11.46
C VAL A 34 25.05 2.66 -10.66
N LEU A 35 26.16 2.99 -10.01
CA LEU A 35 26.86 2.12 -9.06
C LEU A 35 26.66 2.69 -7.65
N ILE A 36 25.92 1.97 -6.80
CA ILE A 36 25.76 2.29 -5.37
C ILE A 36 26.72 1.43 -4.57
N GLN A 37 27.44 2.05 -3.63
CA GLN A 37 28.31 1.37 -2.67
C GLN A 37 27.89 1.72 -1.25
N ALA A 38 27.90 0.73 -0.33
CA ALA A 38 27.61 0.93 1.08
C ALA A 38 28.38 -0.06 1.96
N GLY A 39 28.63 0.35 3.19
CA GLY A 39 29.31 -0.44 4.19
C GLY A 39 28.54 -1.70 4.60
N ARG A 40 27.21 -1.70 4.43
CA ARG A 40 26.34 -2.83 4.80
C ARG A 40 25.14 -2.96 3.87
N LEU A 41 24.73 -4.21 3.59
CA LEU A 41 23.49 -4.56 2.91
C LEU A 41 22.79 -5.65 3.73
N ILE A 42 21.52 -5.46 4.06
CA ILE A 42 20.72 -6.52 4.66
C ILE A 42 20.13 -7.40 3.55
N ASP A 43 20.60 -8.64 3.48
CA ASP A 43 19.92 -9.66 2.69
C ASP A 43 18.70 -10.18 3.49
N VAL A 44 17.53 -9.66 3.17
CA VAL A 44 16.28 -10.00 3.87
C VAL A 44 15.88 -11.47 3.70
N LYS A 45 16.40 -12.17 2.67
CA LYS A 45 16.12 -13.60 2.46
C LYS A 45 16.90 -14.47 3.43
N SER A 46 18.22 -14.28 3.52
CA SER A 46 19.08 -15.02 4.47
C SER A 46 19.00 -14.43 5.88
N GLY A 47 18.64 -13.15 6.02
CA GLY A 47 18.67 -12.43 7.30
C GLY A 47 20.08 -11.97 7.69
N GLN A 48 21.03 -11.98 6.78
CA GLN A 48 22.43 -11.61 7.05
C GLN A 48 22.71 -10.14 6.69
N ALA A 49 23.58 -9.51 7.47
CA ALA A 49 24.19 -8.22 7.14
C ALA A 49 25.51 -8.46 6.37
N LEU A 50 25.48 -8.22 5.08
CA LEU A 50 26.64 -8.37 4.20
C LEU A 50 27.45 -7.07 4.21
N ARG A 51 28.77 -7.14 4.37
CA ARG A 51 29.65 -5.97 4.42
C ARG A 51 30.19 -5.61 3.04
N ASP A 52 30.51 -4.33 2.85
CA ASP A 52 31.20 -3.80 1.68
C ASP A 52 30.57 -4.27 0.36
N GLN A 53 29.27 -3.98 0.21
CA GLN A 53 28.51 -4.38 -0.95
C GLN A 53 28.32 -3.23 -1.95
N ALA A 54 28.17 -3.59 -3.21
CA ALA A 54 27.76 -2.68 -4.27
C ALA A 54 26.58 -3.23 -5.08
N ILE A 55 25.84 -2.31 -5.67
CA ILE A 55 24.70 -2.59 -6.55
C ILE A 55 24.92 -1.82 -7.84
N LEU A 56 24.98 -2.54 -8.97
CA LEU A 56 25.00 -1.95 -10.30
C LEU A 56 23.57 -1.94 -10.86
N ILE A 57 23.16 -0.78 -11.36
CA ILE A 57 21.81 -0.51 -11.85
C ILE A 57 21.90 -0.04 -13.30
N GLU A 58 21.07 -0.61 -14.16
CA GLU A 58 20.87 -0.16 -15.54
C GLU A 58 19.38 0.16 -15.77
N GLY A 59 19.10 1.40 -16.14
CA GLY A 59 17.72 1.89 -16.21
C GLY A 59 17.01 1.79 -14.85
N GLU A 60 15.89 1.09 -14.82
CA GLU A 60 15.09 0.90 -13.59
C GLU A 60 15.45 -0.38 -12.81
N ARG A 61 16.41 -1.20 -13.31
CA ARG A 61 16.61 -2.54 -12.78
C ARG A 61 18.01 -2.75 -12.22
N ILE A 62 18.08 -3.58 -11.19
CA ILE A 62 19.34 -4.10 -10.65
C ILE A 62 19.93 -5.06 -11.69
N LYS A 63 21.15 -4.77 -12.10
CA LYS A 63 21.93 -5.64 -12.99
C LYS A 63 22.75 -6.65 -12.20
N GLU A 64 23.39 -6.16 -11.14
CA GLU A 64 24.32 -6.96 -10.34
C GLU A 64 24.34 -6.47 -8.90
N VAL A 65 24.58 -7.38 -7.96
CA VAL A 65 24.80 -7.09 -6.53
C VAL A 65 25.84 -8.04 -5.98
N GLY A 66 26.75 -7.52 -5.15
CA GLY A 66 27.81 -8.35 -4.58
C GLY A 66 28.92 -7.53 -3.92
N PRO A 67 30.09 -8.15 -3.65
CA PRO A 67 31.23 -7.46 -3.06
C PRO A 67 31.63 -6.24 -3.88
N ALA A 68 31.83 -5.10 -3.21
CA ALA A 68 32.04 -3.81 -3.85
C ALA A 68 33.19 -3.79 -4.88
N ALA A 69 34.29 -4.49 -4.60
CA ALA A 69 35.44 -4.56 -5.52
C ALA A 69 35.08 -5.27 -6.82
N THR A 70 34.28 -6.35 -6.77
CA THR A 70 33.85 -7.11 -7.94
C THR A 70 32.88 -6.31 -8.80
N VAL A 71 31.76 -5.85 -8.21
CA VAL A 71 30.73 -5.11 -8.94
C VAL A 71 31.26 -3.80 -9.51
N ALA A 72 32.20 -3.14 -8.79
CA ALA A 72 32.84 -1.92 -9.30
C ALA A 72 33.74 -2.15 -10.53
N SER A 73 34.36 -3.34 -10.67
CA SER A 73 35.14 -3.68 -11.85
C SER A 73 34.28 -3.91 -13.09
N ASP A 74 33.05 -4.36 -12.91
CA ASP A 74 32.11 -4.68 -13.99
C ASP A 74 31.24 -3.47 -14.39
N ALA A 75 31.32 -2.36 -13.61
CA ALA A 75 30.60 -1.15 -13.90
C ALA A 75 31.16 -0.43 -15.13
N PRO A 76 30.30 0.04 -16.08
CA PRO A 76 30.73 0.86 -17.21
C PRO A 76 31.53 2.09 -16.79
N ALA A 77 32.53 2.50 -17.59
CA ALA A 77 33.38 3.65 -17.27
C ALA A 77 32.63 4.98 -17.03
N GLY A 78 31.40 5.13 -17.59
CA GLY A 78 30.52 6.28 -17.40
C GLY A 78 29.49 6.12 -16.29
N ALA A 79 29.53 5.04 -15.50
CA ALA A 79 28.56 4.81 -14.44
C ALA A 79 28.59 5.93 -13.37
N ARG A 80 27.44 6.47 -13.02
CA ARG A 80 27.30 7.42 -11.92
C ARG A 80 27.52 6.70 -10.60
N LYS A 81 28.51 7.13 -9.83
CA LYS A 81 28.83 6.56 -8.51
C LYS A 81 28.04 7.26 -7.41
N ILE A 82 27.45 6.47 -6.51
CA ILE A 82 26.80 6.91 -5.27
C ILE A 82 27.45 6.14 -4.13
N ASP A 83 28.22 6.82 -3.31
CA ASP A 83 28.80 6.26 -2.10
C ASP A 83 27.92 6.62 -0.90
N LEU A 84 27.40 5.62 -0.22
CA LEU A 84 26.55 5.74 0.98
C LEU A 84 27.37 5.52 2.27
N GLY A 85 28.71 5.42 2.18
CA GLY A 85 29.60 5.30 3.33
C GLY A 85 29.26 4.08 4.19
N GLN A 86 29.05 4.30 5.49
CA GLN A 86 28.73 3.25 6.46
C GLN A 86 27.23 2.93 6.57
N ALA A 87 26.37 3.57 5.78
CA ALA A 87 24.93 3.33 5.80
C ALA A 87 24.58 1.85 5.49
N THR A 88 23.44 1.44 5.95
CA THR A 88 22.87 0.10 5.74
C THR A 88 21.81 0.14 4.65
N ILE A 89 22.04 -0.58 3.56
CA ILE A 89 21.10 -0.72 2.44
C ILE A 89 20.07 -1.82 2.72
N LEU A 90 18.81 -1.55 2.35
CA LEU A 90 17.67 -2.47 2.35
C LEU A 90 16.90 -2.35 1.01
N PRO A 91 16.06 -3.34 0.66
CA PRO A 91 15.07 -3.16 -0.40
C PRO A 91 14.13 -1.99 -0.08
N GLY A 92 13.57 -1.35 -1.11
CA GLY A 92 12.49 -0.41 -0.93
C GLY A 92 11.35 -1.01 -0.09
N LEU A 93 10.84 -0.23 0.85
CA LEU A 93 9.81 -0.66 1.80
C LEU A 93 8.45 -0.77 1.12
N ILE A 94 7.62 -1.65 1.64
CA ILE A 94 6.26 -1.93 1.17
C ILE A 94 5.32 -1.80 2.36
N ASP A 95 4.35 -0.90 2.23
CA ASP A 95 3.23 -0.79 3.16
C ASP A 95 1.96 -1.29 2.47
N VAL A 96 1.28 -2.25 3.10
CA VAL A 96 0.11 -2.88 2.49
C VAL A 96 -1.21 -2.43 3.11
N HIS A 97 -1.20 -1.40 3.95
CA HIS A 97 -2.41 -0.82 4.52
C HIS A 97 -2.24 0.67 4.77
N VAL A 98 -2.61 1.48 3.79
CA VAL A 98 -2.60 2.94 3.91
C VAL A 98 -3.94 3.53 3.43
N HIS A 99 -4.26 4.74 3.89
CA HIS A 99 -5.38 5.57 3.44
C HIS A 99 -4.83 6.91 2.96
N LEU A 100 -4.79 7.11 1.64
CA LEU A 100 -4.05 8.23 1.07
C LEU A 100 -4.86 9.53 1.00
N LEU A 101 -6.19 9.47 0.79
CA LEU A 101 -6.97 10.67 0.51
C LEU A 101 -7.30 11.50 1.76
N GLN A 102 -6.88 11.06 2.94
CA GLN A 102 -7.19 11.68 4.22
C GLN A 102 -6.28 12.86 4.55
N ASN A 103 -6.82 13.79 5.33
CA ASN A 103 -6.05 14.83 6.02
C ASN A 103 -5.72 14.36 7.43
N TRP A 104 -4.59 13.73 7.61
CA TRP A 104 -4.11 13.20 8.89
C TRP A 104 -3.89 14.23 10.02
N LYS A 105 -4.11 15.53 9.71
CA LYS A 105 -4.05 16.63 10.69
C LYS A 105 -5.43 17.01 11.24
N ASP A 106 -6.49 16.38 10.74
CA ASP A 106 -7.89 16.55 11.21
C ASP A 106 -8.53 15.16 11.32
N GLU A 107 -8.51 14.60 12.51
CA GLU A 107 -9.10 13.30 12.83
C GLU A 107 -10.54 13.40 13.32
N SER A 108 -11.21 14.55 13.11
CA SER A 108 -12.62 14.66 13.45
C SER A 108 -13.47 13.75 12.55
N VAL A 109 -14.50 13.14 13.14
CA VAL A 109 -15.43 12.25 12.42
C VAL A 109 -16.11 12.89 11.20
N VAL A 110 -16.07 14.20 11.09
CA VAL A 110 -16.63 14.95 9.95
C VAL A 110 -15.57 15.40 8.94
N ALA A 111 -14.31 15.07 9.15
CA ALA A 111 -13.22 15.50 8.26
C ALA A 111 -13.46 15.07 6.80
N GLY A 112 -13.81 13.80 6.59
CA GLY A 112 -14.13 13.25 5.27
C GLY A 112 -15.28 13.96 4.56
N LEU A 113 -16.30 14.40 5.31
CA LEU A 113 -17.44 15.11 4.74
C LEU A 113 -17.13 16.53 4.25
N ARG A 114 -15.96 17.08 4.61
CA ARG A 114 -15.52 18.44 4.24
C ARG A 114 -14.53 18.44 3.08
N ILE A 115 -14.03 17.28 2.67
CA ILE A 115 -13.02 17.13 1.62
C ILE A 115 -13.72 16.77 0.31
N SER A 116 -13.54 17.58 -0.72
CA SER A 116 -13.98 17.23 -2.07
C SER A 116 -13.04 16.19 -2.70
N SER A 117 -13.53 15.37 -3.64
CA SER A 117 -12.69 14.37 -4.33
C SER A 117 -11.40 14.96 -4.94
N PRO A 118 -11.42 16.12 -5.65
CA PRO A 118 -10.15 16.73 -6.09
C PRO A 118 -9.21 17.12 -4.94
N GLN A 119 -9.76 17.57 -3.81
CA GLN A 119 -8.96 17.92 -2.64
C GLN A 119 -8.37 16.67 -1.97
N GLY A 120 -9.16 15.59 -1.86
CA GLY A 120 -8.68 14.29 -1.41
C GLY A 120 -7.53 13.78 -2.28
N ALA A 121 -7.64 13.89 -3.61
CA ALA A 121 -6.55 13.51 -4.50
C ALA A 121 -5.26 14.34 -4.30
N LEU A 122 -5.38 15.63 -3.92
CA LEU A 122 -4.20 16.46 -3.59
C LEU A 122 -3.59 16.05 -2.24
N TRP A 123 -4.41 15.72 -1.22
CA TRP A 123 -3.92 15.11 -0.01
C TRP A 123 -3.23 13.78 -0.30
N GLY A 124 -3.84 12.95 -1.13
CA GLY A 124 -3.27 11.66 -1.53
C GLY A 124 -1.92 11.79 -2.22
N LEU A 125 -1.72 12.80 -3.06
CA LEU A 125 -0.42 13.09 -3.66
C LEU A 125 0.61 13.45 -2.58
N HIS A 126 0.25 14.33 -1.64
CA HIS A 126 1.12 14.73 -0.53
C HIS A 126 1.50 13.53 0.33
N ASN A 127 0.52 12.76 0.77
CA ASN A 127 0.71 11.59 1.62
C ASN A 127 1.56 10.52 0.93
N ALA A 128 1.26 10.18 -0.32
CA ALA A 128 2.03 9.22 -1.09
C ALA A 128 3.51 9.65 -1.28
N GLN A 129 3.76 10.94 -1.49
CA GLN A 129 5.13 11.47 -1.58
C GLN A 129 5.83 11.45 -0.22
N THR A 130 5.11 11.65 0.88
CA THR A 130 5.65 11.51 2.24
C THR A 130 6.06 10.05 2.50
N PHE A 131 5.20 9.08 2.25
CA PHE A 131 5.56 7.65 2.31
C PHE A 131 6.81 7.34 1.47
N LEU A 132 6.87 7.84 0.23
CA LEU A 132 8.02 7.61 -0.64
C LEU A 132 9.32 8.20 -0.06
N ASN A 133 9.27 9.39 0.55
CA ASN A 133 10.42 10.01 1.19
C ASN A 133 10.88 9.25 2.46
N GLU A 134 9.95 8.58 3.16
CA GLU A 134 10.24 7.68 4.28
C GLU A 134 10.69 6.27 3.84
N GLY A 135 10.80 6.03 2.52
CA GLY A 135 11.36 4.79 1.96
C GLY A 135 10.34 3.77 1.49
N PHE A 136 9.04 4.04 1.62
CA PHE A 136 7.99 3.16 1.10
C PHE A 136 7.85 3.36 -0.41
N THR A 137 8.45 2.48 -1.19
CA THR A 137 8.44 2.55 -2.66
C THR A 137 7.23 1.87 -3.29
N MET A 138 6.50 1.06 -2.52
CA MET A 138 5.27 0.38 -2.92
C MET A 138 4.22 0.48 -1.81
N LEU A 139 2.98 0.83 -2.17
CA LEU A 139 1.85 0.96 -1.26
C LEU A 139 0.66 0.13 -1.73
N ARG A 140 -0.14 -0.39 -0.78
CA ARG A 140 -1.53 -0.81 -1.01
C ARG A 140 -2.45 0.13 -0.27
N ASP A 141 -3.15 0.99 -1.02
CA ASP A 141 -4.24 1.79 -0.49
C ASP A 141 -5.42 0.85 -0.16
N ALA A 142 -5.83 0.85 1.11
CA ALA A 142 -6.72 -0.17 1.64
C ALA A 142 -8.18 0.05 1.24
N CYS A 143 -8.64 1.27 1.18
CA CYS A 143 -9.88 1.76 0.57
C CYS A 143 -10.05 3.25 0.87
N GLU A 144 -10.94 3.89 0.14
CA GLU A 144 -11.29 5.28 0.38
C GLU A 144 -12.80 5.49 0.30
N SER A 145 -13.30 6.46 1.02
CA SER A 145 -14.70 6.86 0.98
C SER A 145 -15.03 7.74 -0.24
N ASP A 146 -14.04 8.05 -1.08
CA ASP A 146 -14.25 8.83 -2.29
C ASP A 146 -15.00 8.06 -3.38
N ALA A 147 -16.27 8.37 -3.55
CA ALA A 147 -17.13 7.79 -4.58
C ALA A 147 -16.65 8.04 -6.03
N GLN A 148 -15.62 8.87 -6.24
CA GLN A 148 -15.03 9.19 -7.55
C GLN A 148 -13.67 8.51 -7.76
N TYR A 149 -13.23 7.67 -6.82
CA TYR A 149 -12.01 6.87 -6.93
C TYR A 149 -10.73 7.68 -7.16
N GLY A 150 -10.52 8.75 -6.39
CA GLY A 150 -9.32 9.60 -6.46
C GLY A 150 -8.02 8.83 -6.27
N GLN A 151 -7.99 7.80 -5.41
CA GLN A 151 -6.85 6.91 -5.19
C GLN A 151 -6.48 6.11 -6.45
N ILE A 152 -7.47 5.69 -7.25
CA ILE A 152 -7.22 5.00 -8.53
C ILE A 152 -6.60 5.97 -9.53
N ALA A 153 -7.10 7.22 -9.59
CA ALA A 153 -6.52 8.26 -10.45
C ALA A 153 -5.07 8.59 -10.07
N LEU A 154 -4.74 8.60 -8.76
CA LEU A 154 -3.37 8.77 -8.27
C LEU A 154 -2.47 7.62 -8.70
N ARG A 155 -2.89 6.38 -8.46
CA ARG A 155 -2.15 5.19 -8.90
C ARG A 155 -1.80 5.26 -10.38
N ASP A 156 -2.79 5.56 -11.23
CA ASP A 156 -2.61 5.63 -12.68
C ASP A 156 -1.71 6.80 -13.09
N SER A 157 -1.77 7.92 -12.37
CA SER A 157 -0.88 9.06 -12.57
C SER A 157 0.58 8.74 -12.23
N PHE A 158 0.82 7.99 -11.16
CA PHE A 158 2.16 7.51 -10.80
C PHE A 158 2.67 6.46 -11.80
N ALA A 159 1.80 5.52 -12.21
CA ALA A 159 2.16 4.46 -13.15
C ALA A 159 2.49 5.01 -14.55
N SER A 160 1.79 6.05 -14.99
CA SER A 160 2.06 6.72 -16.29
C SER A 160 3.25 7.69 -16.25
N GLY A 161 3.82 7.98 -15.08
CA GLY A 161 4.88 8.98 -14.91
C GLY A 161 4.40 10.42 -14.97
N LEU A 162 3.09 10.68 -14.98
CA LEU A 162 2.52 12.03 -14.92
C LEU A 162 2.89 12.74 -13.61
N LEU A 163 2.89 11.98 -12.51
CA LEU A 163 3.28 12.44 -11.18
C LEU A 163 4.36 11.52 -10.61
N GLN A 164 5.23 12.10 -9.78
CA GLN A 164 6.19 11.33 -9.00
C GLN A 164 5.54 10.81 -7.71
N GLY A 165 5.62 9.51 -7.48
CA GLY A 165 5.08 8.85 -6.29
C GLY A 165 5.55 7.40 -6.18
N PRO A 166 5.12 6.66 -5.16
CA PRO A 166 5.41 5.24 -5.02
C PRO A 166 4.72 4.41 -6.10
N ARG A 167 5.06 3.13 -6.21
CA ARG A 167 4.20 2.16 -6.90
C ARG A 167 2.95 1.96 -6.05
N MET A 168 1.82 1.71 -6.67
CA MET A 168 0.58 1.51 -5.94
C MET A 168 -0.24 0.34 -6.51
N VAL A 169 -0.92 -0.33 -5.61
CA VAL A 169 -2.19 -1.04 -5.85
C VAL A 169 -3.23 -0.46 -4.91
N THR A 170 -4.49 -0.49 -5.27
CA THR A 170 -5.54 0.14 -4.47
C THR A 170 -6.82 -0.69 -4.47
N ALA A 171 -7.54 -0.65 -3.35
CA ALA A 171 -8.93 -1.07 -3.31
C ALA A 171 -9.85 0.03 -3.88
N GLY A 172 -11.11 -0.30 -3.99
CA GLY A 172 -12.18 0.64 -4.31
C GLY A 172 -12.73 1.35 -3.08
N GLY A 173 -14.04 1.28 -2.89
CA GLY A 173 -14.69 1.72 -1.67
C GLY A 173 -14.52 0.71 -0.53
N CYS A 174 -14.76 1.17 0.69
CA CYS A 174 -14.80 0.34 1.89
C CYS A 174 -16.17 -0.38 1.96
N VAL A 175 -16.28 -1.61 1.43
CA VAL A 175 -17.56 -2.33 1.36
C VAL A 175 -18.07 -2.62 2.76
N SER A 176 -19.23 -2.05 3.11
CA SER A 176 -19.82 -2.11 4.44
C SER A 176 -21.35 -2.26 4.37
N VAL A 177 -21.99 -2.30 5.53
CA VAL A 177 -23.45 -2.32 5.69
C VAL A 177 -23.96 -0.98 6.18
N THR A 178 -25.25 -0.74 6.09
CA THR A 178 -25.91 0.44 6.69
C THR A 178 -25.61 0.50 8.19
N GLY A 179 -25.05 1.62 8.63
CA GLY A 179 -24.61 1.86 10.03
C GLY A 179 -23.34 1.11 10.43
N GLY A 180 -22.62 0.50 9.49
CA GLY A 180 -21.35 -0.17 9.71
C GLY A 180 -20.15 0.77 9.59
N HIS A 181 -18.95 0.24 9.84
CA HIS A 181 -17.68 0.97 9.89
C HIS A 181 -17.36 1.78 8.62
N GLY A 182 -17.81 1.32 7.44
CA GLY A 182 -17.63 2.05 6.18
C GLY A 182 -18.83 2.92 5.79
N ASP A 183 -19.79 3.16 6.69
CA ASP A 183 -20.91 4.08 6.48
C ASP A 183 -20.59 5.43 7.10
N GLU A 184 -20.43 6.45 6.27
CA GLU A 184 -20.11 7.81 6.71
C GLU A 184 -21.33 8.69 6.98
N ASP A 185 -22.55 8.14 6.94
CA ASP A 185 -23.76 8.90 7.26
C ASP A 185 -24.02 8.96 8.75
N PHE A 186 -23.38 9.92 9.42
CA PHE A 186 -23.59 10.23 10.85
C PHE A 186 -24.77 11.18 11.11
N LEU A 187 -25.55 11.51 10.08
CA LEU A 187 -26.59 12.53 10.20
C LEU A 187 -27.83 11.96 10.90
N ALA A 188 -28.62 12.86 11.51
CA ALA A 188 -29.91 12.47 12.04
C ALA A 188 -30.84 11.98 10.91
N PRO A 189 -31.79 11.06 11.18
CA PRO A 189 -32.60 10.38 10.13
C PRO A 189 -33.41 11.29 9.21
N ASN A 190 -33.60 12.55 9.58
CA ASN A 190 -34.27 13.57 8.76
C ASN A 190 -33.33 14.30 7.80
N TRP A 191 -32.03 14.01 7.85
CA TRP A 191 -31.03 14.45 6.90
C TRP A 191 -30.46 13.20 6.23
N ALA A 192 -30.09 13.29 4.99
CA ALA A 192 -29.48 12.18 4.28
C ALA A 192 -28.31 12.67 3.44
N LEU A 193 -27.21 11.96 3.50
CA LEU A 193 -26.13 12.08 2.52
C LEU A 193 -26.59 11.47 1.19
N ARG A 194 -25.80 11.69 0.16
CA ARG A 194 -25.97 10.95 -1.09
C ARG A 194 -25.85 9.44 -0.79
N PRO A 195 -26.60 8.58 -1.53
CA PRO A 195 -26.40 7.15 -1.39
C PRO A 195 -24.92 6.79 -1.54
N GLN A 196 -24.38 6.14 -0.52
CA GLN A 196 -22.99 5.71 -0.53
C GLN A 196 -22.87 4.43 -1.35
N PRO A 197 -22.04 4.42 -2.39
CA PRO A 197 -22.02 3.31 -3.34
C PRO A 197 -21.32 2.05 -2.82
N ASN A 198 -20.66 2.13 -1.68
CA ASN A 198 -19.96 1.05 -0.97
C ASN A 198 -20.86 0.30 0.02
N ILE A 199 -22.08 0.79 0.30
CA ILE A 199 -23.01 0.16 1.26
C ILE A 199 -23.79 -0.97 0.60
N ALA A 200 -23.81 -2.13 1.26
CA ALA A 200 -24.39 -3.37 0.74
C ALA A 200 -24.96 -4.25 1.86
N ASP A 201 -26.29 -4.20 2.06
CA ASP A 201 -26.99 -4.93 3.12
C ASP A 201 -27.37 -6.38 2.75
N THR A 202 -27.20 -6.76 1.47
CA THR A 202 -27.52 -8.10 0.99
C THR A 202 -26.38 -8.71 0.17
N VAL A 203 -26.36 -10.04 0.06
CA VAL A 203 -25.39 -10.79 -0.76
C VAL A 203 -25.35 -10.29 -2.21
N ASP A 204 -26.51 -9.97 -2.80
CA ASP A 204 -26.59 -9.50 -4.18
C ASP A 204 -26.04 -8.06 -4.31
N GLN A 205 -26.29 -7.19 -3.32
CA GLN A 205 -25.73 -5.84 -3.29
C GLN A 205 -24.21 -5.88 -3.17
N VAL A 206 -23.65 -6.75 -2.34
CA VAL A 206 -22.17 -6.95 -2.28
C VAL A 206 -21.60 -7.28 -3.65
N ALA A 207 -22.24 -8.20 -4.40
CA ALA A 207 -21.79 -8.53 -5.75
C ALA A 207 -21.84 -7.31 -6.71
N VAL A 208 -22.80 -6.42 -6.55
CA VAL A 208 -22.92 -5.19 -7.35
C VAL A 208 -21.80 -4.21 -7.00
N VAL A 209 -21.54 -3.97 -5.70
CA VAL A 209 -20.49 -3.09 -5.22
C VAL A 209 -19.12 -3.56 -5.70
N VAL A 210 -18.79 -4.84 -5.47
CA VAL A 210 -17.52 -5.43 -5.91
C VAL A 210 -17.32 -5.29 -7.43
N ARG A 211 -18.35 -5.57 -8.24
CA ARG A 211 -18.26 -5.38 -9.70
C ARG A 211 -18.07 -3.93 -10.10
N ARG A 212 -18.64 -3.01 -9.35
CA ARG A 212 -18.44 -1.57 -9.56
C ARG A 212 -17.00 -1.15 -9.29
N ASP A 213 -16.42 -1.58 -8.18
CA ASP A 213 -15.01 -1.29 -7.85
C ASP A 213 -14.08 -1.86 -8.92
N LEU A 214 -14.29 -3.12 -9.32
CA LEU A 214 -13.55 -3.75 -10.40
C LEU A 214 -13.71 -3.00 -11.74
N LYS A 215 -14.91 -2.52 -12.06
CA LYS A 215 -15.16 -1.72 -13.27
C LYS A 215 -14.32 -0.45 -13.31
N TYR A 216 -14.16 0.20 -12.18
CA TYR A 216 -13.41 1.44 -12.08
C TYR A 216 -11.91 1.24 -11.84
N GLY A 217 -11.45 -0.01 -11.74
CA GLY A 217 -10.04 -0.35 -11.79
C GLY A 217 -9.42 -0.71 -10.45
N ALA A 218 -10.22 -1.05 -9.43
CA ALA A 218 -9.69 -1.56 -8.18
C ALA A 218 -8.83 -2.83 -8.39
N ASP A 219 -7.67 -2.89 -7.74
CA ASP A 219 -6.76 -4.03 -7.74
C ASP A 219 -7.13 -5.03 -6.65
N TRP A 220 -7.69 -4.52 -5.56
CA TRP A 220 -8.13 -5.24 -4.37
C TRP A 220 -9.56 -4.86 -4.01
N ILE A 221 -10.21 -5.69 -3.20
CA ILE A 221 -11.50 -5.38 -2.58
C ILE A 221 -11.28 -5.31 -1.07
N LYS A 222 -11.80 -4.26 -0.43
CA LYS A 222 -11.81 -4.10 1.03
C LYS A 222 -13.20 -4.31 1.58
N LEU A 223 -13.31 -5.19 2.58
CA LEU A 223 -14.52 -5.49 3.31
C LEU A 223 -14.41 -5.01 4.76
N MET A 224 -15.52 -4.58 5.34
CA MET A 224 -15.68 -4.34 6.76
C MET A 224 -16.38 -5.56 7.37
N ALA A 225 -15.58 -6.49 7.92
CA ALA A 225 -16.13 -7.70 8.53
C ALA A 225 -16.70 -7.43 9.92
N THR A 226 -16.17 -6.44 10.62
CA THR A 226 -16.66 -5.96 11.93
C THR A 226 -16.82 -4.46 11.91
N GLY A 227 -17.45 -3.92 12.94
CA GLY A 227 -17.34 -2.51 13.30
C GLY A 227 -15.89 -2.12 13.57
N GLY A 228 -15.64 -0.82 13.64
CA GLY A 228 -14.32 -0.24 13.81
C GLY A 228 -14.12 0.47 15.15
N VAL A 229 -12.88 0.80 15.42
CA VAL A 229 -12.45 1.48 16.63
C VAL A 229 -12.52 2.99 16.46
N SER A 230 -12.09 3.49 15.31
CA SER A 230 -11.92 4.93 15.05
C SER A 230 -13.21 5.64 14.60
N ASP A 231 -14.37 4.99 14.64
CA ASP A 231 -15.67 5.60 14.36
C ASP A 231 -16.56 5.63 15.61
N VAL A 232 -17.68 6.37 15.55
CA VAL A 232 -18.60 6.55 16.69
C VAL A 232 -19.88 5.72 16.57
N LEU A 233 -20.15 5.08 15.43
CA LEU A 233 -21.42 4.40 15.14
C LEU A 233 -21.35 2.90 15.39
N SER A 234 -20.26 2.25 14.95
CA SER A 234 -20.16 0.80 14.97
C SER A 234 -19.49 0.26 16.23
N ASP A 235 -19.67 -1.02 16.52
CA ASP A 235 -19.00 -1.73 17.61
C ASP A 235 -18.00 -2.73 17.03
N TYR A 236 -16.72 -2.56 17.36
CA TYR A 236 -15.64 -3.42 16.87
C TYR A 236 -15.80 -4.91 17.22
N ASN A 237 -16.62 -5.27 18.20
CA ASN A 237 -16.94 -6.66 18.54
C ASN A 237 -18.02 -7.28 17.64
N VAL A 238 -18.78 -6.45 16.90
CA VAL A 238 -19.96 -6.90 16.15
C VAL A 238 -19.57 -7.23 14.71
N GLU A 239 -19.97 -8.42 14.25
CA GLU A 239 -19.88 -8.81 12.84
C GLU A 239 -20.85 -7.95 12.02
N GLU A 240 -20.37 -7.28 10.98
CA GLU A 240 -21.17 -6.44 10.09
C GLU A 240 -21.53 -7.16 8.80
N LEU A 241 -20.56 -7.50 7.98
CA LEU A 241 -20.79 -8.34 6.82
C LEU A 241 -20.83 -9.81 7.25
N SER A 242 -21.94 -10.49 7.01
CA SER A 242 -22.04 -11.92 7.27
C SER A 242 -21.05 -12.74 6.44
N GLU A 243 -20.70 -13.94 6.90
CA GLU A 243 -19.83 -14.87 6.17
C GLU A 243 -20.29 -15.08 4.71
N SER A 244 -21.60 -15.16 4.46
CA SER A 244 -22.15 -15.33 3.11
C SER A 244 -21.99 -14.11 2.22
N GLN A 245 -22.05 -12.89 2.77
CA GLN A 245 -21.77 -11.64 2.06
C GLN A 245 -20.29 -11.55 1.70
N MET A 246 -19.41 -11.81 2.66
CA MET A 246 -17.97 -11.84 2.43
C MET A 246 -17.57 -12.93 1.42
N ALA A 247 -18.13 -14.14 1.52
CA ALA A 247 -17.88 -15.21 0.54
C ALA A 247 -18.33 -14.81 -0.88
N LYS A 248 -19.40 -14.03 -1.01
CA LYS A 248 -19.83 -13.49 -2.31
C LYS A 248 -18.84 -12.47 -2.85
N ALA A 249 -18.30 -11.59 -2.02
CA ALA A 249 -17.25 -10.66 -2.43
C ALA A 249 -16.01 -11.41 -2.93
N VAL A 250 -15.54 -12.40 -2.17
CA VAL A 250 -14.41 -13.27 -2.52
C VAL A 250 -14.65 -13.98 -3.85
N GLU A 251 -15.83 -14.60 -4.03
CA GLU A 251 -16.21 -15.28 -5.30
C GLU A 251 -16.08 -14.33 -6.50
N VAL A 252 -16.61 -13.12 -6.38
CA VAL A 252 -16.64 -12.17 -7.50
C VAL A 252 -15.23 -11.61 -7.78
N ALA A 253 -14.49 -11.26 -6.73
CA ALA A 253 -13.13 -10.73 -6.85
C ALA A 253 -12.14 -11.76 -7.40
N HIS A 254 -12.10 -12.97 -6.82
CA HIS A 254 -11.20 -14.04 -7.26
C HIS A 254 -11.49 -14.50 -8.69
N ARG A 255 -12.76 -14.54 -9.11
CA ARG A 255 -13.13 -14.82 -10.50
C ARG A 255 -12.56 -13.78 -11.48
N ALA A 256 -12.37 -12.54 -11.02
CA ALA A 256 -11.74 -11.47 -11.78
C ALA A 256 -10.20 -11.42 -11.62
N GLY A 257 -9.60 -12.38 -10.90
CA GLY A 257 -8.16 -12.41 -10.61
C GLY A 257 -7.73 -11.30 -9.64
N ARG A 258 -8.64 -10.84 -8.77
CA ARG A 258 -8.38 -9.84 -7.74
C ARG A 258 -8.49 -10.44 -6.35
N HIS A 259 -7.82 -9.83 -5.39
CA HIS A 259 -7.75 -10.28 -4.00
C HIS A 259 -8.69 -9.50 -3.10
N VAL A 260 -8.94 -10.04 -1.91
CA VAL A 260 -9.86 -9.46 -0.91
C VAL A 260 -9.15 -9.33 0.43
N MET A 261 -9.21 -8.16 1.02
CA MET A 261 -8.78 -7.88 2.39
C MET A 261 -10.00 -7.53 3.26
N ALA A 262 -9.93 -7.87 4.54
CA ALA A 262 -11.01 -7.59 5.48
C ALA A 262 -10.50 -6.89 6.74
N HIS A 263 -11.03 -5.70 7.02
CA HIS A 263 -10.99 -5.13 8.35
C HIS A 263 -11.75 -6.08 9.28
N ALA A 264 -11.14 -6.54 10.35
CA ALA A 264 -11.75 -7.42 11.32
C ALA A 264 -11.06 -7.29 12.69
N GLU A 265 -11.77 -6.73 13.65
CA GLU A 265 -11.31 -6.56 15.03
C GLU A 265 -11.83 -7.68 15.93
N GLY A 266 -13.14 -7.85 15.98
CA GLY A 266 -13.82 -8.83 16.81
C GLY A 266 -13.58 -10.27 16.36
N THR A 267 -13.46 -11.16 17.35
CA THR A 267 -13.10 -12.58 17.17
C THR A 267 -13.98 -13.33 16.15
N GLU A 268 -15.32 -13.15 16.23
CA GLU A 268 -16.23 -13.86 15.33
C GLU A 268 -16.15 -13.33 13.89
N GLY A 269 -16.01 -12.02 13.71
CA GLY A 269 -15.81 -11.41 12.38
C GLY A 269 -14.49 -11.86 11.74
N ILE A 270 -13.39 -11.96 12.51
CA ILE A 270 -12.12 -12.53 12.03
C ILE A 270 -12.35 -13.95 11.49
N LYS A 271 -12.99 -14.83 12.30
CA LYS A 271 -13.23 -16.21 11.90
C LYS A 271 -14.17 -16.32 10.69
N ALA A 272 -15.22 -15.51 10.64
CA ALA A 272 -16.15 -15.46 9.51
C ALA A 272 -15.44 -15.02 8.21
N ALA A 273 -14.62 -13.96 8.26
CA ALA A 273 -13.83 -13.48 7.13
C ALA A 273 -12.84 -14.55 6.62
N VAL A 274 -12.14 -15.24 7.53
CA VAL A 274 -11.22 -16.33 7.16
C VAL A 274 -11.97 -17.51 6.53
N ARG A 275 -13.15 -17.90 7.08
CA ARG A 275 -13.98 -18.96 6.49
C ARG A 275 -14.51 -18.56 5.11
N ALA A 276 -14.89 -17.30 4.93
CA ALA A 276 -15.30 -16.73 3.65
C ALA A 276 -14.20 -16.75 2.58
N GLY A 277 -12.93 -16.87 2.99
CA GLY A 277 -11.78 -17.04 2.09
C GLY A 277 -11.08 -15.74 1.71
N VAL A 278 -11.10 -14.72 2.56
CA VAL A 278 -10.31 -13.48 2.33
C VAL A 278 -8.81 -13.78 2.30
N ASP A 279 -8.06 -13.00 1.54
CA ASP A 279 -6.61 -13.17 1.38
C ASP A 279 -5.82 -12.57 2.55
N SER A 280 -6.31 -11.48 3.16
CA SER A 280 -5.72 -10.91 4.37
C SER A 280 -6.77 -10.41 5.36
N ILE A 281 -6.42 -10.52 6.65
CA ILE A 281 -7.09 -9.88 7.78
C ILE A 281 -6.27 -8.65 8.14
N GLU A 282 -6.92 -7.52 8.20
CA GLU A 282 -6.36 -6.25 8.65
C GLU A 282 -6.69 -6.09 10.14
N HIS A 283 -5.73 -5.63 10.94
CA HIS A 283 -5.73 -5.49 12.39
C HIS A 283 -5.74 -6.85 13.13
N GLY A 284 -6.85 -7.56 13.11
CA GLY A 284 -6.95 -8.86 13.79
C GLY A 284 -6.80 -8.76 15.31
N THR A 285 -7.20 -7.63 15.91
CA THR A 285 -6.82 -7.22 17.26
C THR A 285 -7.36 -8.14 18.35
N MET A 286 -8.48 -8.82 18.10
CA MET A 286 -9.06 -9.79 19.03
C MET A 286 -8.93 -11.24 18.51
N LEU A 287 -7.88 -11.53 17.73
CA LEU A 287 -7.59 -12.87 17.23
C LEU A 287 -7.44 -13.86 18.37
N ASP A 288 -8.28 -14.92 18.39
CA ASP A 288 -8.21 -16.01 19.36
C ASP A 288 -7.46 -17.25 18.82
N GLU A 289 -7.38 -18.31 19.58
CA GLU A 289 -6.65 -19.52 19.21
C GLU A 289 -7.30 -20.25 18.03
N GLU A 290 -8.64 -20.23 17.93
CA GLU A 290 -9.38 -20.82 16.82
C GLU A 290 -9.17 -20.02 15.55
N GLY A 291 -9.27 -18.67 15.62
CA GLY A 291 -9.01 -17.77 14.50
C GLY A 291 -7.59 -17.92 13.97
N ALA A 292 -6.59 -17.98 14.85
CA ALA A 292 -5.20 -18.19 14.47
C ALA A 292 -5.00 -19.56 13.76
N THR A 293 -5.61 -20.62 14.29
CA THR A 293 -5.60 -21.94 13.65
C THR A 293 -6.23 -21.92 12.26
N LEU A 294 -7.36 -21.23 12.11
CA LEU A 294 -8.03 -21.09 10.81
C LEU A 294 -7.17 -20.30 9.81
N MET A 295 -6.56 -19.20 10.24
CA MET A 295 -5.65 -18.41 9.40
C MET A 295 -4.45 -19.23 8.94
N GLU A 296 -3.84 -20.00 9.84
CA GLU A 296 -2.73 -20.91 9.52
C GLU A 296 -3.14 -21.94 8.46
N GLN A 297 -4.29 -22.61 8.65
CA GLN A 297 -4.81 -23.63 7.72
C GLN A 297 -5.16 -23.07 6.35
N LYS A 298 -5.73 -21.89 6.30
CA LYS A 298 -6.13 -21.21 5.05
C LYS A 298 -4.96 -20.47 4.39
N GLY A 299 -3.89 -20.20 5.13
CA GLY A 299 -2.78 -19.40 4.67
C GLY A 299 -3.13 -17.91 4.51
N THR A 300 -4.14 -17.43 5.24
CA THR A 300 -4.57 -16.04 5.27
C THR A 300 -3.50 -15.18 5.92
N TRP A 301 -3.20 -14.01 5.34
CA TRP A 301 -2.24 -13.05 5.86
C TRP A 301 -2.81 -12.23 7.02
N LEU A 302 -1.94 -11.78 7.92
CA LEU A 302 -2.24 -10.78 8.93
C LEU A 302 -1.48 -9.48 8.61
N VAL A 303 -2.18 -8.36 8.68
CA VAL A 303 -1.62 -7.00 8.59
C VAL A 303 -1.99 -6.29 9.90
N PRO A 304 -1.11 -6.31 10.93
CA PRO A 304 -1.53 -6.08 12.31
C PRO A 304 -1.72 -4.62 12.71
N THR A 305 -1.13 -3.65 11.99
CA THR A 305 -1.25 -2.20 12.25
C THR A 305 -1.14 -1.82 13.73
N LEU A 306 -0.07 -2.28 14.39
CA LEU A 306 0.03 -2.19 15.85
C LEU A 306 0.21 -0.76 16.37
N TYR A 307 0.83 0.12 15.58
CA TYR A 307 1.12 1.49 16.03
C TYR A 307 -0.11 2.41 15.93
N THR A 308 -1.02 2.15 15.02
CA THR A 308 -2.20 3.01 14.76
C THR A 308 -2.98 3.37 16.03
N PHE A 309 -3.38 2.38 16.84
CA PHE A 309 -4.13 2.66 18.07
C PHE A 309 -3.27 3.32 19.15
N GLN A 310 -1.97 3.02 19.20
CA GLN A 310 -1.02 3.71 20.10
C GLN A 310 -0.93 5.18 19.73
N ARG A 311 -0.79 5.49 18.43
CA ARG A 311 -0.76 6.85 17.93
C ARG A 311 -2.07 7.59 18.23
N ALA A 312 -3.22 6.96 17.99
CA ALA A 312 -4.53 7.57 18.27
C ALA A 312 -4.64 8.00 19.74
N VAL A 313 -4.12 7.18 20.68
CA VAL A 313 -4.08 7.54 22.10
C VAL A 313 -3.08 8.66 22.39
N GLU A 314 -1.91 8.67 21.74
CA GLU A 314 -0.86 9.68 21.97
C GLU A 314 -1.30 11.08 21.53
N ILE A 315 -2.03 11.20 20.44
CA ILE A 315 -2.30 12.50 19.80
C ILE A 315 -3.78 12.79 19.54
N GLY A 316 -4.68 11.80 19.69
CA GLY A 316 -6.06 11.88 19.23
C GLY A 316 -6.79 13.15 19.65
N LEU A 317 -6.77 13.51 20.93
CA LEU A 317 -7.43 14.73 21.43
C LEU A 317 -6.87 16.01 20.80
N SER A 318 -5.57 16.07 20.51
CA SER A 318 -4.95 17.25 19.89
C SER A 318 -5.25 17.37 18.39
N HIS A 319 -5.66 16.27 17.74
CA HIS A 319 -6.01 16.20 16.32
C HIS A 319 -7.53 16.13 16.07
N GLY A 320 -8.33 16.25 17.15
CA GLY A 320 -9.79 16.36 17.05
C GLY A 320 -10.54 15.04 17.04
N SER A 321 -9.91 13.94 17.43
CA SER A 321 -10.58 12.64 17.59
C SER A 321 -11.75 12.75 18.56
N ASP A 322 -12.85 12.06 18.24
CA ASP A 322 -14.04 12.01 19.10
C ASP A 322 -13.71 11.25 20.41
N PRO A 323 -14.17 11.74 21.58
CA PRO A 323 -13.94 11.05 22.84
C PRO A 323 -14.47 9.61 22.91
N VAL A 324 -15.52 9.27 22.13
CA VAL A 324 -16.04 7.89 22.05
C VAL A 324 -15.09 7.01 21.29
N ALA A 325 -14.58 7.46 20.14
CA ALA A 325 -13.56 6.75 19.37
C ALA A 325 -12.28 6.54 20.20
N LEU A 326 -11.78 7.61 20.84
CA LEU A 326 -10.59 7.52 21.70
C LEU A 326 -10.77 6.54 22.88
N ALA A 327 -11.97 6.45 23.45
CA ALA A 327 -12.25 5.48 24.51
C ALA A 327 -12.18 4.03 23.97
N LYS A 328 -12.62 3.78 22.72
CA LYS A 328 -12.47 2.49 22.05
C LYS A 328 -10.99 2.17 21.75
N ASP A 329 -10.22 3.16 21.27
CA ASP A 329 -8.77 3.01 21.05
C ASP A 329 -8.04 2.56 22.33
N LEU A 330 -8.33 3.21 23.45
CA LEU A 330 -7.78 2.84 24.77
C LEU A 330 -8.20 1.42 25.20
N GLU A 331 -9.44 1.05 24.92
CA GLU A 331 -9.95 -0.26 25.31
C GLU A 331 -9.34 -1.39 24.47
N ILE A 332 -9.22 -1.20 23.17
CA ILE A 332 -8.78 -2.27 22.26
C ILE A 332 -7.30 -2.63 22.41
N LEU A 333 -6.47 -1.70 22.85
CA LEU A 333 -5.04 -1.91 23.10
C LEU A 333 -4.75 -3.12 24.01
N LYS A 334 -5.64 -3.43 24.96
CA LYS A 334 -5.47 -4.59 25.85
C LYS A 334 -5.54 -5.95 25.14
N TYR A 335 -6.17 -6.01 23.98
CA TYR A 335 -6.30 -7.24 23.19
C TYR A 335 -5.16 -7.40 22.16
N GLN A 336 -4.56 -6.30 21.71
CA GLN A 336 -3.59 -6.27 20.61
C GLN A 336 -2.37 -7.15 20.90
N GLN A 337 -1.71 -6.97 22.06
CA GLN A 337 -0.52 -7.74 22.41
C GLN A 337 -0.78 -9.26 22.56
N PRO A 338 -1.85 -9.73 23.23
CA PRO A 338 -2.18 -11.15 23.27
C PRO A 338 -2.48 -11.75 21.89
N ALA A 339 -3.19 -11.04 21.03
CA ALA A 339 -3.51 -11.47 19.66
C ALA A 339 -2.25 -11.58 18.80
N PHE A 340 -1.39 -10.56 18.83
CA PHE A 340 -0.14 -10.58 18.08
C PHE A 340 0.83 -11.67 18.56
N THR A 341 0.94 -11.88 19.88
CA THR A 341 1.71 -13.00 20.43
C THR A 341 1.22 -14.36 19.92
N ARG A 342 -0.11 -14.51 19.79
CA ARG A 342 -0.74 -15.71 19.23
C ARG A 342 -0.43 -15.87 17.75
N ALA A 343 -0.51 -14.79 16.98
CA ALA A 343 -0.15 -14.80 15.57
C ALA A 343 1.31 -15.26 15.35
N LEU A 344 2.24 -14.78 16.18
CA LEU A 344 3.64 -15.22 16.14
C LEU A 344 3.80 -16.68 16.51
N LYS A 345 3.08 -17.17 17.53
CA LYS A 345 3.10 -18.57 17.97
C LYS A 345 2.60 -19.53 16.87
N HIS A 346 1.59 -19.14 16.12
CA HIS A 346 1.03 -19.90 15.00
C HIS A 346 1.80 -19.69 13.68
N HIS A 347 2.90 -18.95 13.70
CA HIS A 347 3.71 -18.64 12.49
C HIS A 347 2.88 -18.08 11.35
N LEU A 348 1.89 -17.23 11.65
CA LEU A 348 1.07 -16.60 10.63
C LEU A 348 1.93 -15.79 9.67
N LYS A 349 1.50 -15.72 8.43
CA LYS A 349 2.10 -14.82 7.43
C LYS A 349 1.76 -13.38 7.81
N ILE A 350 2.75 -12.57 8.12
CA ILE A 350 2.56 -11.17 8.52
C ILE A 350 3.18 -10.26 7.46
N ALA A 351 2.42 -9.26 7.02
CA ALA A 351 2.90 -8.16 6.20
C ALA A 351 2.76 -6.84 6.95
N TYR A 352 3.59 -5.87 6.59
CA TYR A 352 3.65 -4.55 7.20
C TYR A 352 2.51 -3.68 6.68
N GLY A 353 1.75 -3.04 7.56
CA GLY A 353 0.77 -2.02 7.28
C GLY A 353 0.69 -1.06 8.45
N ASP A 354 0.63 0.23 8.15
CA ASP A 354 0.64 1.29 9.17
C ASP A 354 -0.78 1.74 9.55
N ASP A 355 -1.67 1.87 8.56
CA ASP A 355 -3.04 2.40 8.73
C ASP A 355 -3.05 3.75 9.47
N GLY A 356 -2.13 4.64 9.12
CA GLY A 356 -1.94 5.88 9.84
C GLY A 356 -1.31 7.01 9.03
N ASP A 357 -0.83 8.00 9.78
CA ASP A 357 -0.17 9.18 9.24
C ASP A 357 1.17 8.84 8.61
N PRO A 358 1.40 9.17 7.32
CA PRO A 358 2.65 8.89 6.63
C PRO A 358 3.90 9.46 7.30
N GLU A 359 3.78 10.53 8.12
CA GLU A 359 4.92 11.11 8.84
C GLU A 359 5.45 10.20 9.97
N VAL A 360 4.67 9.22 10.41
CA VAL A 360 5.01 8.32 11.52
C VAL A 360 4.84 6.83 11.17
N ALA A 361 4.45 6.52 9.96
CA ALA A 361 4.25 5.16 9.46
C ALA A 361 5.43 4.22 9.78
N ILE A 362 6.65 4.73 9.67
CA ILE A 362 7.88 3.98 9.95
C ILE A 362 7.96 3.43 11.40
N ARG A 363 7.18 3.97 12.35
CA ARG A 363 7.16 3.54 13.76
C ARG A 363 6.49 2.19 13.98
N GLU A 364 5.73 1.69 13.01
CA GLU A 364 5.19 0.34 13.05
C GLU A 364 6.31 -0.72 13.18
N PHE A 365 7.52 -0.49 12.64
CA PHE A 365 8.67 -1.38 12.88
C PHE A 365 8.96 -1.54 14.38
N GLY A 366 8.97 -0.44 15.11
CA GLY A 366 9.16 -0.47 16.56
C GLY A 366 8.02 -1.18 17.29
N ALA A 367 6.76 -1.00 16.85
CA ALA A 367 5.60 -1.67 17.42
C ALA A 367 5.64 -3.18 17.19
N LEU A 368 5.96 -3.66 15.99
CA LEU A 368 6.14 -5.07 15.66
C LEU A 368 7.20 -5.74 16.55
N VAL A 369 8.36 -5.08 16.73
CA VAL A 369 9.44 -5.62 17.56
C VAL A 369 9.08 -5.60 19.05
N ARG A 370 8.46 -4.53 19.54
CA ARG A 370 7.91 -4.52 20.92
C ARG A 370 6.86 -5.60 21.12
N GLY A 371 6.08 -5.93 20.08
CA GLY A 371 5.10 -7.02 20.06
C GLY A 371 5.71 -8.42 20.14
N GLY A 372 7.04 -8.56 20.01
CA GLY A 372 7.78 -9.82 20.10
C GLY A 372 8.34 -10.34 18.78
N MET A 373 8.17 -9.62 17.68
CA MET A 373 8.77 -9.96 16.39
C MET A 373 10.29 -9.69 16.41
N LYS A 374 11.08 -10.54 15.77
CA LYS A 374 12.51 -10.26 15.61
C LYS A 374 12.71 -9.12 14.60
N PRO A 375 13.74 -8.26 14.74
CA PRO A 375 14.00 -7.19 13.79
C PRO A 375 14.01 -7.65 12.31
N ILE A 376 14.67 -8.76 12.02
CA ILE A 376 14.70 -9.30 10.64
C ILE A 376 13.32 -9.70 10.13
N GLU A 377 12.43 -10.21 10.98
CA GLU A 377 11.07 -10.56 10.56
C GLU A 377 10.22 -9.30 10.32
N ALA A 378 10.43 -8.23 11.10
CA ALA A 378 9.79 -6.94 10.83
C ALA A 378 10.27 -6.35 9.49
N LEU A 379 11.57 -6.44 9.18
CA LEU A 379 12.09 -6.04 7.86
C LEU A 379 11.50 -6.89 6.73
N ARG A 380 11.35 -8.21 6.95
CA ARG A 380 10.68 -9.10 5.99
C ARG A 380 9.22 -8.73 5.78
N ALA A 381 8.50 -8.36 6.83
CA ALA A 381 7.10 -7.93 6.74
C ALA A 381 6.95 -6.76 5.76
N ALA A 382 7.84 -5.76 5.84
CA ALA A 382 7.85 -4.58 4.99
C ALA A 382 8.60 -4.76 3.64
N THR A 383 9.02 -5.96 3.29
CA THR A 383 9.77 -6.22 2.06
C THR A 383 9.26 -7.47 1.34
N ILE A 384 9.89 -8.64 1.56
CA ILE A 384 9.54 -9.87 0.83
C ILE A 384 8.11 -10.35 1.12
N ASN A 385 7.61 -10.15 2.33
CA ASN A 385 6.24 -10.56 2.68
C ASN A 385 5.22 -9.64 2.01
N GLY A 386 5.39 -8.31 2.11
CA GLY A 386 4.55 -7.34 1.39
C GLY A 386 4.55 -7.61 -0.11
N ALA A 387 5.73 -7.84 -0.72
CA ALA A 387 5.84 -8.20 -2.14
C ALA A 387 5.10 -9.51 -2.47
N THR A 388 5.13 -10.49 -1.56
CA THR A 388 4.46 -11.77 -1.75
C THR A 388 2.93 -11.62 -1.66
N LEU A 389 2.44 -10.91 -0.65
CA LEU A 389 1.02 -10.63 -0.49
C LEU A 389 0.46 -9.90 -1.72
N LEU A 390 1.21 -8.95 -2.27
CA LEU A 390 0.80 -8.17 -3.44
C LEU A 390 1.05 -8.87 -4.79
N GLY A 391 1.60 -10.10 -4.80
CA GLY A 391 1.95 -10.80 -6.04
C GLY A 391 3.08 -10.16 -6.83
N LYS A 392 3.99 -9.42 -6.17
CA LYS A 392 5.10 -8.65 -6.77
C LYS A 392 6.48 -9.21 -6.47
N SER A 393 6.59 -10.40 -5.91
CA SER A 393 7.87 -11.02 -5.50
C SER A 393 8.89 -11.18 -6.64
N ALA A 394 8.44 -11.29 -7.89
CA ALA A 394 9.33 -11.34 -9.05
C ALA A 394 10.02 -9.99 -9.32
N GLU A 395 9.46 -8.88 -8.84
CA GLU A 395 9.90 -7.53 -9.20
C GLU A 395 10.41 -6.71 -8.01
N LEU A 396 9.93 -6.99 -6.78
CA LEU A 396 10.15 -6.20 -5.56
C LEU A 396 10.53 -7.08 -4.37
N GLY A 397 10.80 -6.45 -3.24
CA GLY A 397 10.94 -7.07 -1.91
C GLY A 397 12.32 -7.61 -1.58
N SER A 398 13.27 -7.65 -2.52
CA SER A 398 14.67 -8.01 -2.26
C SER A 398 15.60 -7.34 -3.27
N ILE A 399 16.88 -7.16 -2.89
CA ILE A 399 17.92 -6.61 -3.76
C ILE A 399 18.53 -7.79 -4.53
N GLU A 400 18.05 -8.02 -5.74
CA GLU A 400 18.49 -9.13 -6.60
C GLU A 400 18.51 -8.70 -8.08
N PRO A 401 19.42 -9.27 -8.90
CA PRO A 401 19.43 -8.99 -10.33
C PRO A 401 18.07 -9.22 -11.00
N GLY A 402 17.69 -8.31 -11.88
CA GLY A 402 16.42 -8.31 -12.61
C GLY A 402 15.25 -7.62 -11.89
N LYS A 403 15.31 -7.41 -10.57
CA LYS A 403 14.30 -6.67 -9.82
C LYS A 403 14.44 -5.16 -10.02
N TYR A 404 13.38 -4.43 -9.69
CA TYR A 404 13.45 -2.96 -9.68
C TYR A 404 14.51 -2.46 -8.70
N ALA A 405 15.21 -1.42 -9.08
CA ALA A 405 16.15 -0.71 -8.22
C ALA A 405 15.40 0.21 -7.26
N ASP A 406 14.60 -0.41 -6.39
CA ASP A 406 13.92 0.21 -5.26
C ASP A 406 14.77 -0.07 -4.01
N ILE A 407 15.46 0.97 -3.52
CA ILE A 407 16.53 0.84 -2.53
C ILE A 407 16.37 1.92 -1.47
N VAL A 408 16.47 1.51 -0.21
CA VAL A 408 16.48 2.40 0.95
C VAL A 408 17.80 2.24 1.68
N ALA A 409 18.32 3.31 2.27
CA ALA A 409 19.40 3.20 3.25
C ALA A 409 19.08 3.97 4.52
N VAL A 410 19.47 3.36 5.65
CA VAL A 410 19.40 3.93 6.99
C VAL A 410 20.81 4.14 7.55
N SER A 411 20.96 5.07 8.53
CA SER A 411 22.27 5.43 9.05
C SER A 411 22.95 4.32 9.85
N GLU A 412 22.17 3.45 10.49
CA GLU A 412 22.65 2.44 11.45
C GLU A 412 22.21 1.01 11.06
N ASP A 413 22.40 0.05 11.96
CA ASP A 413 22.06 -1.35 11.74
C ASP A 413 20.67 -1.70 12.32
N PRO A 414 19.63 -1.85 11.48
CA PRO A 414 18.28 -2.13 11.94
C PRO A 414 18.11 -3.56 12.50
N LEU A 415 19.09 -4.45 12.31
CA LEU A 415 19.09 -5.77 12.97
C LEU A 415 19.50 -5.68 14.43
N SER A 416 20.31 -4.69 14.79
CA SER A 416 20.74 -4.41 16.15
C SER A 416 19.73 -3.56 16.91
N ASP A 417 19.19 -2.55 16.26
CA ASP A 417 18.14 -1.67 16.76
C ASP A 417 17.19 -1.29 15.62
N VAL A 418 15.96 -1.76 15.70
CA VAL A 418 14.95 -1.51 14.66
C VAL A 418 14.59 -0.03 14.51
N HIS A 419 14.80 0.79 15.55
CA HIS A 419 14.59 2.24 15.49
C HIS A 419 15.54 2.94 14.51
N ALA A 420 16.60 2.28 14.04
CA ALA A 420 17.40 2.76 12.91
C ALA A 420 16.54 2.99 11.64
N MET A 421 15.40 2.30 11.51
CA MET A 421 14.45 2.50 10.41
C MET A 421 13.83 3.91 10.43
N GLU A 422 13.75 4.57 11.56
CA GLU A 422 13.24 5.94 11.69
C GLU A 422 14.25 6.99 11.12
N HIS A 423 15.44 6.55 10.70
CA HIS A 423 16.52 7.40 10.19
C HIS A 423 16.91 7.06 8.75
N VAL A 424 15.92 7.11 7.85
CA VAL A 424 16.13 6.94 6.42
C VAL A 424 16.95 8.12 5.87
N VAL A 425 18.08 7.81 5.24
CA VAL A 425 19.03 8.82 4.70
C VAL A 425 19.12 8.77 3.17
N PHE A 426 18.64 7.70 2.56
CA PHE A 426 18.63 7.54 1.10
C PHE A 426 17.42 6.75 0.64
N VAL A 427 16.80 7.20 -0.44
CA VAL A 427 15.68 6.51 -1.11
C VAL A 427 15.92 6.56 -2.62
N MET A 428 15.81 5.41 -3.26
CA MET A 428 15.79 5.26 -4.72
C MET A 428 14.57 4.42 -5.11
N LYS A 429 13.86 4.85 -6.14
CA LYS A 429 12.77 4.11 -6.76
C LYS A 429 13.02 3.96 -8.26
N GLY A 430 13.08 2.73 -8.77
CA GLY A 430 13.31 2.44 -10.18
C GLY A 430 14.55 3.13 -10.72
N GLY A 431 15.67 3.11 -9.98
CA GLY A 431 16.92 3.75 -10.38
C GLY A 431 16.98 5.27 -10.22
N VAL A 432 15.85 5.91 -9.89
CA VAL A 432 15.76 7.37 -9.66
C VAL A 432 15.96 7.68 -8.18
N VAL A 433 16.93 8.53 -7.86
CA VAL A 433 17.17 8.99 -6.49
C VAL A 433 16.07 9.97 -6.09
N ILE A 434 15.32 9.62 -5.04
CA ILE A 434 14.26 10.44 -4.45
C ILE A 434 14.84 11.30 -3.32
N ARG A 435 15.60 10.69 -2.41
CA ARG A 435 16.20 11.32 -1.22
C ARG A 435 17.67 10.91 -1.09
N ASN A 436 18.54 11.85 -0.75
CA ASN A 436 19.93 11.58 -0.41
C ASN A 436 20.45 12.66 0.53
N ASP A 437 20.39 12.40 1.82
CA ASP A 437 20.80 13.34 2.87
C ASP A 437 22.30 13.26 3.16
N LEU A 438 22.98 12.18 2.75
CA LEU A 438 24.42 11.99 2.94
C LEU A 438 25.28 12.97 2.14
N LYS A 439 24.73 13.61 1.10
CA LYS A 439 25.43 14.61 0.28
C LYS A 439 25.43 16.03 0.86
N ARG A 440 24.71 16.30 1.92
CA ARG A 440 24.56 17.64 2.52
C ARG A 440 25.66 18.01 3.50
N GLY A 441 26.67 17.15 3.67
CA GLY A 441 27.77 17.30 4.64
C GLY A 441 29.11 17.78 4.10
N ASN A 442 29.16 18.43 2.88
CA ASN A 442 30.38 19.07 2.36
C ASN A 442 30.12 20.51 1.94
#